data_9f444b3dcd19c79fdcf33e2ddb5cb186
#
_entry.id   9f444b3dcd19c79fdcf33e2ddb5cb186
#
_cell.length_a   1.000
_cell.length_b   1.000
_cell.length_c   1.000
_cell.angle_alpha   90.00
_cell.angle_beta   90.00
_cell.angle_gamma   90.00
#
_symmetry.space_group_name_H-M   'P 1'
#
loop_
_entity.id
_entity.type
_entity.pdbx_description
1 polymer ?
#
loop_
_entity_poly.entity_id
_entity_poly.type
_entity_poly.pdbx_seq_one_letter_code
_entity_poly.pdbx_strand_id
1 'polypeptide(L)'
;MTIKVFPLLLLSALLLGSCKSEITEKEDLIAKAKGIHERVITLDTHCDINVKNFTDSLNYTQDLDTQITLPKMKEGGLDVAWFIVYTGQDSLNEVGYKKAYDNAMSKFEAIHKLVDDIAPNDIELALTSDDVRRIDKKGKKVAMIGIENGYPIGTDLSNVSKFYNLGGRYMSLSHNGHSQLSDSNTGERDSIWLHNGLSDLGKQVVAEMNRVGMMIDVSHPSKEAMRQMIELSKAPIIASHSSARALCNHSRNLDDEQLEWMNENGGVVQTVAFTSYLNTEKFEARNETLQKIREQVMDSLGTPMVERSEVSKLSDSERTLYYDNYRTMRTVVKKKAKTMKNLPPAVDVTDFVNHIDYLVEKMGIDHVGISSDFDGGGGIDGWSDASETFNVTLELVKRGYTEDEIAQLWSGNLLRVLDEVQAISEELQS
;
A
#
# COMPACT_ATOMS: atom_id res chain seq x y z
N MET A 1 -76.51 -3.53 -17.67
CA MET A 1 -75.54 -3.10 -16.66
C MET A 1 -74.20 -3.84 -16.90
N THR A 2 -73.34 -3.23 -17.69
CA THR A 2 -72.14 -3.87 -18.26
C THR A 2 -70.95 -3.39 -17.43
N ILE A 3 -70.33 -4.28 -16.64
CA ILE A 3 -69.13 -4.01 -15.83
C ILE A 3 -67.94 -4.11 -16.78
N LYS A 4 -67.24 -2.98 -16.98
CA LYS A 4 -65.96 -2.93 -17.68
C LYS A 4 -64.86 -3.38 -16.71
N VAL A 5 -64.27 -4.55 -16.97
CA VAL A 5 -63.02 -4.97 -16.36
C VAL A 5 -61.89 -4.34 -17.19
N PHE A 6 -61.14 -3.42 -16.65
CA PHE A 6 -59.97 -2.77 -17.27
C PHE A 6 -58.68 -3.33 -16.67
N PRO A 7 -57.56 -3.36 -17.37
CA PRO A 7 -56.53 -4.39 -17.26
C PRO A 7 -55.47 -4.07 -16.21
N LEU A 8 -55.37 -4.94 -15.22
CA LEU A 8 -54.28 -4.92 -14.21
C LEU A 8 -53.00 -5.66 -14.70
N LEU A 9 -53.00 -6.14 -15.96
CA LEU A 9 -51.92 -6.98 -16.50
C LEU A 9 -50.77 -6.22 -17.19
N LEU A 10 -50.88 -4.92 -17.44
CA LEU A 10 -49.81 -4.16 -18.13
C LEU A 10 -48.72 -3.61 -17.16
N LEU A 11 -49.04 -3.42 -15.91
CA LEU A 11 -48.06 -2.85 -14.95
C LEU A 11 -47.00 -3.86 -14.43
N SER A 12 -47.39 -5.15 -14.39
CA SER A 12 -46.47 -6.21 -13.95
C SER A 12 -45.40 -6.59 -15.00
N ALA A 13 -45.71 -6.41 -16.29
CA ALA A 13 -44.77 -6.70 -17.39
C ALA A 13 -43.64 -5.64 -17.49
N LEU A 14 -43.94 -4.38 -17.18
CA LEU A 14 -42.97 -3.28 -17.17
C LEU A 14 -41.97 -3.40 -16.00
N LEU A 15 -42.41 -3.84 -14.83
CA LEU A 15 -41.53 -4.07 -13.67
C LEU A 15 -40.60 -5.28 -13.86
N LEU A 16 -41.06 -6.35 -14.51
CA LEU A 16 -40.24 -7.52 -14.81
C LEU A 16 -39.24 -7.26 -15.96
N GLY A 17 -39.53 -6.36 -16.87
CA GLY A 17 -38.63 -5.93 -17.93
C GLY A 17 -37.48 -5.06 -17.39
N SER A 18 -37.76 -4.13 -16.47
CA SER A 18 -36.75 -3.27 -15.83
C SER A 18 -35.78 -4.07 -14.99
N CYS A 19 -36.26 -4.97 -14.14
CA CYS A 19 -35.37 -5.84 -13.33
C CYS A 19 -34.48 -6.77 -14.18
N LYS A 20 -35.00 -7.27 -15.33
CA LYS A 20 -34.19 -8.09 -16.22
C LYS A 20 -33.09 -7.30 -16.92
N SER A 21 -33.37 -6.05 -17.32
CA SER A 21 -32.36 -5.19 -17.93
C SER A 21 -31.24 -4.81 -16.95
N GLU A 22 -31.57 -4.45 -15.72
CA GLU A 22 -30.60 -4.10 -14.67
C GLU A 22 -29.67 -5.28 -14.30
N ILE A 23 -30.21 -6.50 -14.20
CA ILE A 23 -29.42 -7.71 -13.92
C ILE A 23 -28.45 -7.96 -15.07
N THR A 24 -28.89 -7.88 -16.32
CA THR A 24 -28.07 -8.09 -17.51
C THR A 24 -26.97 -7.04 -17.62
N GLU A 25 -27.25 -5.78 -17.38
CA GLU A 25 -26.27 -4.68 -17.38
C GLU A 25 -25.19 -4.89 -16.31
N LYS A 26 -25.59 -5.35 -15.12
CA LYS A 26 -24.65 -5.67 -14.04
C LYS A 26 -23.74 -6.87 -14.38
N GLU A 27 -24.32 -7.93 -14.99
CA GLU A 27 -23.56 -9.09 -15.43
C GLU A 27 -22.58 -8.73 -16.55
N ASP A 28 -22.97 -7.91 -17.51
CA ASP A 28 -22.13 -7.43 -18.59
C ASP A 28 -20.98 -6.56 -18.08
N LEU A 29 -21.24 -5.70 -17.08
CA LEU A 29 -20.22 -4.88 -16.44
C LEU A 29 -19.18 -5.74 -15.71
N ILE A 30 -19.61 -6.75 -14.96
CA ILE A 30 -18.71 -7.70 -14.27
C ILE A 30 -17.89 -8.49 -15.29
N ALA A 31 -18.49 -8.96 -16.36
CA ALA A 31 -17.79 -9.67 -17.42
C ALA A 31 -16.74 -8.80 -18.11
N LYS A 32 -17.07 -7.53 -18.39
CA LYS A 32 -16.13 -6.53 -18.92
C LYS A 32 -14.97 -6.33 -17.96
N ALA A 33 -15.25 -6.10 -16.67
CA ALA A 33 -14.22 -5.88 -15.67
C ALA A 33 -13.28 -7.09 -15.51
N LYS A 34 -13.83 -8.32 -15.52
CA LYS A 34 -13.03 -9.55 -15.48
C LYS A 34 -12.11 -9.65 -16.69
N GLY A 35 -12.62 -9.43 -17.89
CA GLY A 35 -11.82 -9.47 -19.10
C GLY A 35 -10.68 -8.44 -19.09
N ILE A 36 -10.91 -7.22 -18.57
CA ILE A 36 -9.86 -6.20 -18.40
C ILE A 36 -8.85 -6.67 -17.36
N HIS A 37 -9.31 -7.11 -16.19
CA HIS A 37 -8.45 -7.54 -15.08
C HIS A 37 -7.50 -8.68 -15.46
N GLU A 38 -7.96 -9.60 -16.33
CA GLU A 38 -7.17 -10.71 -16.86
C GLU A 38 -6.13 -10.30 -17.91
N ARG A 39 -6.25 -9.10 -18.51
CA ARG A 39 -5.34 -8.63 -19.58
C ARG A 39 -4.34 -7.59 -19.09
N VAL A 40 -4.67 -6.83 -18.04
CA VAL A 40 -3.76 -5.84 -17.45
C VAL A 40 -2.85 -6.52 -16.43
N ILE A 41 -1.62 -6.03 -16.30
CA ILE A 41 -0.73 -6.46 -15.21
C ILE A 41 -1.14 -5.68 -13.97
N THR A 42 -1.68 -6.36 -12.98
CA THR A 42 -2.05 -5.76 -11.69
C THR A 42 -0.84 -5.71 -10.78
N LEU A 43 -0.60 -4.55 -10.14
CA LEU A 43 0.58 -4.30 -9.34
C LEU A 43 0.20 -3.58 -8.04
N ASP A 44 0.65 -4.11 -6.92
CA ASP A 44 0.56 -3.48 -5.62
C ASP A 44 1.94 -3.00 -5.17
N THR A 45 2.05 -1.70 -4.88
CA THR A 45 3.34 -1.05 -4.61
C THR A 45 3.86 -1.27 -3.21
N HIS A 46 3.03 -1.74 -2.26
CA HIS A 46 3.43 -1.80 -0.86
C HIS A 46 2.73 -2.92 -0.11
N CYS A 47 3.49 -4.01 0.14
CA CYS A 47 3.03 -5.17 0.91
C CYS A 47 4.10 -5.52 1.95
N ASP A 48 3.81 -5.29 3.23
CA ASP A 48 4.73 -5.63 4.31
C ASP A 48 4.93 -7.14 4.47
N ILE A 49 6.09 -7.51 4.99
CA ILE A 49 6.41 -8.90 5.25
C ILE A 49 6.82 -9.15 6.72
N ASN A 50 6.51 -10.35 7.19
CA ASN A 50 7.02 -10.87 8.44
C ASN A 50 7.96 -12.05 8.13
N VAL A 51 9.25 -11.91 8.43
CA VAL A 51 10.28 -12.93 8.15
C VAL A 51 9.97 -14.32 8.73
N LYS A 52 9.12 -14.40 9.76
CA LYS A 52 8.66 -15.68 10.34
C LYS A 52 7.84 -16.52 9.35
N ASN A 53 7.27 -15.89 8.33
CA ASN A 53 6.47 -16.53 7.28
C ASN A 53 7.32 -16.90 6.04
N PHE A 54 8.64 -17.00 6.17
CA PHE A 54 9.56 -17.34 5.08
C PHE A 54 10.47 -18.53 5.48
N THR A 55 9.87 -19.52 6.12
CA THR A 55 10.55 -20.78 6.49
C THR A 55 10.08 -21.92 5.59
N ASP A 56 10.78 -23.04 5.61
CA ASP A 56 10.40 -24.22 4.81
C ASP A 56 9.03 -24.79 5.21
N SER A 57 8.64 -24.62 6.48
CA SER A 57 7.38 -25.14 7.02
C SER A 57 6.25 -24.12 7.10
N LEU A 58 6.55 -22.82 7.12
CA LEU A 58 5.57 -21.73 7.19
C LEU A 58 5.98 -20.66 6.19
N ASN A 59 5.24 -20.53 5.09
CA ASN A 59 5.59 -19.61 4.02
C ASN A 59 4.40 -19.20 3.14
N TYR A 60 4.62 -18.29 2.23
CA TYR A 60 3.60 -17.70 1.37
C TYR A 60 3.02 -18.61 0.28
N THR A 61 3.44 -19.88 0.18
CA THR A 61 2.73 -20.86 -0.65
C THR A 61 1.45 -21.37 0.02
N GLN A 62 1.25 -21.04 1.31
CA GLN A 62 0.12 -21.44 2.12
C GLN A 62 -0.90 -20.29 2.24
N ASP A 63 -2.14 -20.63 2.51
CA ASP A 63 -3.17 -19.65 2.87
C ASP A 63 -3.02 -19.26 4.35
N LEU A 64 -2.20 -18.24 4.58
CA LEU A 64 -1.90 -17.71 5.92
C LEU A 64 -2.92 -16.62 6.31
N ASP A 65 -2.99 -16.33 7.62
CA ASP A 65 -3.75 -15.19 8.16
C ASP A 65 -2.99 -13.85 7.94
N THR A 66 -2.32 -13.70 6.80
CA THR A 66 -1.71 -12.47 6.28
C THR A 66 -2.54 -11.94 5.12
N GLN A 67 -2.41 -10.66 4.80
CA GLN A 67 -3.20 -10.06 3.71
C GLN A 67 -2.64 -10.42 2.33
N ILE A 68 -1.36 -10.83 2.24
CA ILE A 68 -0.74 -11.28 1.01
C ILE A 68 -0.14 -12.68 1.14
N THR A 69 -0.48 -13.58 0.21
CA THR A 69 0.09 -14.91 -0.01
C THR A 69 -0.08 -15.29 -1.47
N LEU A 70 0.67 -16.27 -1.98
CA LEU A 70 0.51 -16.74 -3.37
C LEU A 70 -0.90 -17.27 -3.68
N PRO A 71 -1.59 -18.04 -2.80
CA PRO A 71 -2.99 -18.38 -3.01
C PRO A 71 -3.90 -17.16 -3.17
N LYS A 72 -3.78 -16.14 -2.30
CA LYS A 72 -4.59 -14.92 -2.37
C LYS A 72 -4.29 -14.08 -3.61
N MET A 73 -3.01 -13.95 -3.99
CA MET A 73 -2.62 -13.31 -5.26
C MET A 73 -3.23 -14.01 -6.48
N LYS A 74 -3.28 -15.36 -6.46
CA LYS A 74 -3.90 -16.14 -7.54
C LYS A 74 -5.41 -15.95 -7.57
N GLU A 75 -6.07 -15.99 -6.41
CA GLU A 75 -7.52 -15.80 -6.28
C GLU A 75 -8.00 -14.44 -6.73
N GLY A 76 -7.32 -13.38 -6.27
CA GLY A 76 -7.69 -11.99 -6.58
C GLY A 76 -7.13 -11.47 -7.91
N GLY A 77 -6.26 -12.24 -8.58
CA GLY A 77 -5.64 -11.81 -9.83
C GLY A 77 -4.59 -10.71 -9.63
N LEU A 78 -3.89 -10.67 -8.48
CA LEU A 78 -2.75 -9.76 -8.29
C LEU A 78 -1.50 -10.39 -8.89
N ASP A 79 -0.85 -9.71 -9.84
CA ASP A 79 0.30 -10.26 -10.58
C ASP A 79 1.64 -9.86 -9.97
N VAL A 80 1.77 -8.61 -9.50
CA VAL A 80 3.00 -8.04 -8.96
C VAL A 80 2.78 -7.55 -7.54
N ALA A 81 3.62 -7.99 -6.60
CA ALA A 81 3.66 -7.46 -5.25
C ALA A 81 5.05 -6.89 -4.93
N TRP A 82 5.08 -5.65 -4.44
CA TRP A 82 6.29 -5.08 -3.86
C TRP A 82 6.37 -5.51 -2.40
N PHE A 83 7.30 -6.40 -2.09
CA PHE A 83 7.58 -6.82 -0.72
C PHE A 83 8.52 -5.83 -0.03
N ILE A 84 8.13 -5.42 1.17
CA ILE A 84 8.74 -4.28 1.83
C ILE A 84 9.79 -4.68 2.85
N VAL A 85 10.98 -4.14 2.64
CA VAL A 85 12.07 -4.13 3.63
C VAL A 85 11.85 -2.93 4.56
N TYR A 86 10.87 -3.08 5.46
CA TYR A 86 10.57 -2.09 6.49
C TYR A 86 11.46 -2.24 7.70
N THR A 87 11.94 -1.11 8.24
CA THR A 87 12.61 -1.04 9.54
C THR A 87 12.04 0.08 10.39
N GLY A 88 11.67 -0.24 11.64
CA GLY A 88 11.17 0.76 12.57
C GLY A 88 12.23 1.79 12.95
N GLN A 89 11.80 3.03 13.21
CA GLN A 89 12.66 4.08 13.71
C GLN A 89 13.09 3.78 15.16
N ASP A 90 14.38 3.89 15.45
CA ASP A 90 15.00 3.76 16.77
C ASP A 90 15.95 4.96 17.01
N SER A 91 16.80 4.88 17.99
CA SER A 91 17.78 5.92 18.33
C SER A 91 18.77 6.17 17.19
N LEU A 92 19.07 7.44 16.94
CA LEU A 92 20.00 7.87 15.88
C LEU A 92 21.46 7.67 16.34
N ASN A 93 21.90 6.42 16.48
CA ASN A 93 23.24 6.04 16.87
C ASN A 93 23.62 4.68 16.28
N GLU A 94 24.89 4.31 16.40
CA GLU A 94 25.45 3.07 15.83
C GLU A 94 24.70 1.80 16.25
N VAL A 95 24.20 1.72 17.49
CA VAL A 95 23.46 0.56 17.99
C VAL A 95 22.11 0.45 17.29
N GLY A 96 21.39 1.57 17.18
CA GLY A 96 20.10 1.63 16.46
C GLY A 96 20.28 1.32 14.97
N TYR A 97 21.29 1.92 14.31
CA TYR A 97 21.58 1.68 12.90
C TYR A 97 21.94 0.21 12.63
N LYS A 98 22.80 -0.38 13.46
CA LYS A 98 23.15 -1.79 13.30
C LYS A 98 21.95 -2.72 13.44
N LYS A 99 21.09 -2.49 14.43
CA LYS A 99 19.87 -3.28 14.63
C LYS A 99 18.92 -3.17 13.41
N ALA A 100 18.76 -1.95 12.87
CA ALA A 100 17.95 -1.72 11.69
C ALA A 100 18.56 -2.38 10.45
N TYR A 101 19.87 -2.30 10.27
CA TYR A 101 20.60 -2.96 9.20
C TYR A 101 20.41 -4.48 9.24
N ASP A 102 20.61 -5.11 10.41
CA ASP A 102 20.45 -6.55 10.59
C ASP A 102 19.00 -6.97 10.28
N ASN A 103 17.99 -6.16 10.68
CA ASN A 103 16.59 -6.39 10.34
C ASN A 103 16.33 -6.26 8.83
N ALA A 104 16.87 -5.23 8.16
CA ALA A 104 16.74 -5.06 6.72
C ALA A 104 17.34 -6.26 5.97
N MET A 105 18.54 -6.70 6.35
CA MET A 105 19.20 -7.86 5.74
C MET A 105 18.36 -9.13 5.89
N SER A 106 17.75 -9.37 7.07
CA SER A 106 16.89 -10.53 7.28
C SER A 106 15.65 -10.52 6.39
N LYS A 107 15.12 -9.34 6.05
CA LYS A 107 13.97 -9.21 5.13
C LYS A 107 14.38 -9.44 3.66
N PHE A 108 15.54 -8.90 3.23
CA PHE A 108 16.09 -9.23 1.91
C PHE A 108 16.30 -10.74 1.77
N GLU A 109 16.94 -11.38 2.75
CA GLU A 109 17.15 -12.84 2.77
C GLU A 109 15.84 -13.62 2.69
N ALA A 110 14.80 -13.17 3.40
CA ALA A 110 13.47 -13.79 3.38
C ALA A 110 12.83 -13.71 1.98
N ILE A 111 12.89 -12.56 1.32
CA ILE A 111 12.33 -12.39 -0.02
C ILE A 111 13.09 -13.25 -1.03
N HIS A 112 14.42 -13.22 -1.00
CA HIS A 112 15.25 -14.07 -1.86
C HIS A 112 14.95 -15.56 -1.62
N LYS A 113 14.83 -15.98 -0.35
CA LYS A 113 14.47 -17.37 -0.02
C LYS A 113 13.10 -17.75 -0.59
N LEU A 114 12.12 -16.85 -0.63
CA LEU A 114 10.83 -17.13 -1.24
C LEU A 114 10.97 -17.43 -2.74
N VAL A 115 11.68 -16.56 -3.47
CA VAL A 115 11.75 -16.64 -4.93
C VAL A 115 12.75 -17.67 -5.44
N ASP A 116 13.83 -17.94 -4.70
CA ASP A 116 14.91 -18.83 -5.12
C ASP A 116 14.74 -20.28 -4.63
N ASP A 117 14.24 -20.44 -3.38
CA ASP A 117 14.22 -21.75 -2.71
C ASP A 117 12.80 -22.31 -2.50
N ILE A 118 11.88 -21.45 -1.97
CA ILE A 118 10.55 -21.93 -1.53
C ILE A 118 9.59 -22.10 -2.70
N ALA A 119 9.50 -21.09 -3.57
CA ALA A 119 8.49 -21.05 -4.63
C ALA A 119 9.04 -20.60 -6.00
N PRO A 120 10.22 -21.09 -6.46
CA PRO A 120 10.84 -20.61 -7.70
C PRO A 120 10.01 -20.88 -8.97
N ASN A 121 9.04 -21.77 -8.89
CA ASN A 121 8.12 -22.06 -10.00
C ASN A 121 6.87 -21.17 -10.01
N ASP A 122 6.52 -20.53 -8.89
CA ASP A 122 5.29 -19.75 -8.72
C ASP A 122 5.52 -18.24 -8.73
N ILE A 123 6.70 -17.78 -8.29
CA ILE A 123 7.06 -16.36 -8.19
C ILE A 123 8.52 -16.16 -8.57
N GLU A 124 8.86 -15.01 -9.17
CA GLU A 124 10.23 -14.67 -9.59
C GLU A 124 10.49 -13.20 -9.26
N LEU A 125 11.73 -12.84 -8.88
CA LEU A 125 12.12 -11.45 -8.59
C LEU A 125 12.33 -10.67 -9.90
N ALA A 126 11.69 -9.52 -10.01
CA ALA A 126 11.89 -8.55 -11.09
C ALA A 126 12.76 -7.38 -10.63
N LEU A 127 13.67 -6.96 -11.47
CA LEU A 127 14.57 -5.83 -11.25
C LEU A 127 14.33 -4.67 -12.25
N THR A 128 13.58 -4.94 -13.31
CA THR A 128 13.24 -4.01 -14.39
C THR A 128 11.78 -4.20 -14.80
N SER A 129 11.22 -3.23 -15.51
CA SER A 129 9.89 -3.37 -16.10
C SER A 129 9.80 -4.52 -17.12
N ASP A 130 10.87 -4.78 -17.85
CA ASP A 130 10.95 -5.89 -18.78
C ASP A 130 10.95 -7.25 -18.07
N ASP A 131 11.58 -7.35 -16.89
CA ASP A 131 11.45 -8.54 -16.05
C ASP A 131 10.00 -8.78 -15.63
N VAL A 132 9.28 -7.73 -15.20
CA VAL A 132 7.86 -7.83 -14.84
C VAL A 132 7.08 -8.43 -16.00
N ARG A 133 7.18 -7.86 -17.19
CA ARG A 133 6.47 -8.35 -18.41
C ARG A 133 6.89 -9.76 -18.81
N ARG A 134 8.17 -10.10 -18.66
CA ARG A 134 8.72 -11.43 -18.97
C ARG A 134 8.22 -12.50 -18.01
N ILE A 135 8.15 -12.20 -16.72
CA ILE A 135 7.73 -13.15 -15.67
C ILE A 135 6.23 -13.38 -15.76
N ASP A 136 5.45 -12.31 -15.91
CA ASP A 136 4.01 -12.37 -16.10
C ASP A 136 3.62 -13.25 -17.30
N LYS A 137 4.28 -13.07 -18.45
CA LYS A 137 4.07 -13.93 -19.63
C LYS A 137 4.33 -15.43 -19.39
N LYS A 138 5.09 -15.78 -18.35
CA LYS A 138 5.31 -17.18 -17.94
C LYS A 138 4.19 -17.69 -17.03
N GLY A 139 3.24 -16.85 -16.65
CA GLY A 139 2.17 -17.15 -15.70
C GLY A 139 2.64 -17.26 -14.24
N LYS A 140 3.81 -16.72 -13.91
CA LYS A 140 4.31 -16.61 -12.54
C LYS A 140 3.90 -15.28 -11.92
N LYS A 141 3.80 -15.24 -10.61
CA LYS A 141 3.71 -13.98 -9.87
C LYS A 141 5.07 -13.28 -9.82
N VAL A 142 5.04 -11.97 -9.65
CA VAL A 142 6.24 -11.13 -9.67
C VAL A 142 6.47 -10.56 -8.27
N ALA A 143 7.67 -10.74 -7.74
CA ALA A 143 8.16 -10.05 -6.57
C ALA A 143 8.98 -8.83 -7.01
N MET A 144 8.77 -7.69 -6.37
CA MET A 144 9.68 -6.54 -6.40
C MET A 144 10.01 -6.12 -4.98
N ILE A 145 11.07 -5.35 -4.75
CA ILE A 145 11.50 -4.97 -3.40
C ILE A 145 11.50 -3.45 -3.25
N GLY A 146 10.70 -2.98 -2.28
CA GLY A 146 10.74 -1.62 -1.77
C GLY A 146 11.44 -1.55 -0.41
N ILE A 147 12.05 -0.42 -0.09
CA ILE A 147 12.70 -0.18 1.21
C ILE A 147 11.94 0.94 1.89
N GLU A 148 11.31 0.61 3.01
CA GLU A 148 10.62 1.61 3.81
C GLU A 148 11.45 1.96 5.04
N ASN A 149 11.78 3.27 5.11
CA ASN A 149 12.74 3.90 6.01
C ASN A 149 14.21 3.63 5.63
N GLY A 150 14.90 4.63 5.10
CA GLY A 150 16.34 4.59 4.81
C GLY A 150 17.23 4.55 6.06
N TYR A 151 16.63 4.51 7.25
CA TYR A 151 17.32 4.44 8.54
C TYR A 151 18.39 3.32 8.64
N PRO A 152 18.19 2.11 8.06
CA PRO A 152 19.17 1.02 8.11
C PRO A 152 20.45 1.27 7.32
N ILE A 153 20.51 2.30 6.46
CA ILE A 153 21.81 2.62 5.83
C ILE A 153 22.84 3.16 6.86
N GLY A 154 22.37 3.58 8.05
CA GLY A 154 23.23 4.21 9.06
C GLY A 154 23.84 5.50 8.52
N THR A 155 25.15 5.63 8.67
CA THR A 155 25.94 6.74 8.12
C THR A 155 26.82 6.32 6.94
N ASP A 156 26.68 5.09 6.47
CA ASP A 156 27.47 4.54 5.35
C ASP A 156 26.69 4.59 4.05
N LEU A 157 27.03 5.57 3.20
CA LEU A 157 26.40 5.79 1.90
C LEU A 157 26.47 4.55 0.98
N SER A 158 27.49 3.69 1.13
CA SER A 158 27.64 2.48 0.30
C SER A 158 26.52 1.47 0.50
N ASN A 159 25.76 1.56 1.59
CA ASN A 159 24.60 0.70 1.84
C ASN A 159 23.45 0.98 0.87
N VAL A 160 23.35 2.16 0.25
CA VAL A 160 22.38 2.44 -0.82
C VAL A 160 22.64 1.52 -2.02
N SER A 161 23.88 1.52 -2.54
CA SER A 161 24.30 0.61 -3.61
C SER A 161 24.13 -0.85 -3.23
N LYS A 162 24.42 -1.22 -1.98
CA LYS A 162 24.26 -2.60 -1.51
C LYS A 162 22.80 -3.03 -1.53
N PHE A 163 21.88 -2.19 -1.04
CA PHE A 163 20.45 -2.50 -1.05
C PHE A 163 19.88 -2.54 -2.47
N TYR A 164 20.36 -1.68 -3.37
CA TYR A 164 20.04 -1.76 -4.79
C TYR A 164 20.47 -3.10 -5.40
N ASN A 165 21.68 -3.55 -5.12
CA ASN A 165 22.21 -4.83 -5.59
C ASN A 165 21.47 -6.04 -5.02
N LEU A 166 20.85 -5.90 -3.84
CA LEU A 166 19.95 -6.90 -3.26
C LEU A 166 18.54 -6.87 -3.84
N GLY A 167 18.29 -6.02 -4.83
CA GLY A 167 17.01 -5.96 -5.55
C GLY A 167 16.11 -4.79 -5.14
N GLY A 168 16.49 -3.94 -4.20
CA GLY A 168 15.73 -2.75 -3.83
C GLY A 168 15.58 -1.79 -5.02
N ARG A 169 14.37 -1.34 -5.31
CA ARG A 169 14.07 -0.45 -6.43
C ARG A 169 13.45 0.87 -6.03
N TYR A 170 12.97 1.00 -4.81
CA TYR A 170 12.70 2.29 -4.19
C TYR A 170 13.14 2.34 -2.73
N MET A 171 13.33 3.54 -2.18
CA MET A 171 13.58 3.76 -0.77
C MET A 171 12.99 5.09 -0.29
N SER A 172 12.27 5.08 0.84
CA SER A 172 11.90 6.30 1.57
C SER A 172 12.98 6.65 2.59
N LEU A 173 13.22 7.95 2.85
CA LEU A 173 14.32 8.38 3.70
C LEU A 173 13.96 8.50 5.19
N SER A 174 12.70 8.42 5.53
CA SER A 174 12.16 8.35 6.89
C SER A 174 10.86 7.56 6.92
N HIS A 175 10.42 7.18 8.13
CA HIS A 175 9.10 6.58 8.37
C HIS A 175 8.38 7.37 9.49
N ASN A 176 7.83 6.74 10.50
CA ASN A 176 7.18 7.39 11.64
C ASN A 176 8.25 7.83 12.68
N GLY A 177 8.89 8.96 12.40
CA GLY A 177 9.97 9.56 13.15
C GLY A 177 11.07 10.09 12.23
N HIS A 178 11.73 11.18 12.64
CA HIS A 178 12.86 11.74 11.92
C HIS A 178 14.01 10.75 11.91
N SER A 179 14.59 10.49 10.74
CA SER A 179 15.80 9.68 10.60
C SER A 179 17.05 10.56 10.57
N GLN A 180 18.22 9.96 10.47
CA GLN A 180 19.47 10.69 10.21
C GLN A 180 19.52 11.30 8.79
N LEU A 181 18.56 10.99 7.93
CA LEU A 181 18.51 11.43 6.54
C LEU A 181 17.49 12.53 6.29
N SER A 182 16.32 12.41 6.91
CA SER A 182 15.13 13.20 6.56
C SER A 182 14.20 13.40 7.73
N ASP A 183 13.55 14.55 7.74
CA ASP A 183 12.38 14.76 8.56
C ASP A 183 11.19 13.95 8.05
N SER A 184 10.39 13.45 8.99
CA SER A 184 9.17 12.70 8.76
C SER A 184 7.94 13.61 8.81
N ASN A 185 6.86 13.23 8.11
CA ASN A 185 5.54 13.84 8.22
C ASN A 185 5.01 13.92 9.67
N THR A 186 5.53 13.07 10.57
CA THR A 186 5.12 13.05 11.99
C THR A 186 5.46 14.34 12.74
N GLY A 187 6.41 15.14 12.25
CA GLY A 187 6.73 16.47 12.78
C GLY A 187 5.60 17.49 12.63
N GLU A 188 4.61 17.24 11.77
CA GLU A 188 3.43 18.13 11.67
C GLU A 188 2.62 18.18 12.98
N ARG A 189 2.65 17.12 13.78
CA ARG A 189 1.87 17.00 15.02
C ARG A 189 2.33 17.98 16.11
N ASP A 190 3.64 18.21 16.21
CA ASP A 190 4.26 18.99 17.28
C ASP A 190 5.15 20.14 16.77
N SER A 191 5.27 20.26 15.44
CA SER A 191 6.12 21.24 14.75
C SER A 191 7.61 21.13 15.12
N ILE A 192 8.06 19.92 15.47
CA ILE A 192 9.47 19.65 15.77
C ILE A 192 10.11 19.02 14.52
N TRP A 193 11.16 19.68 14.03
CA TRP A 193 11.92 19.27 12.85
C TRP A 193 13.39 19.11 13.22
N LEU A 194 14.01 18.00 12.78
CA LEU A 194 15.40 17.72 13.07
C LEU A 194 16.35 18.37 12.06
N HIS A 195 15.94 18.46 10.81
CA HIS A 195 16.77 18.92 9.69
C HIS A 195 16.16 20.08 8.91
N ASN A 196 14.90 20.43 9.14
CA ASN A 196 14.10 21.29 8.27
C ASN A 196 14.09 20.76 6.82
N GLY A 197 13.79 19.49 6.66
CA GLY A 197 13.78 18.76 5.40
C GLY A 197 14.79 17.62 5.39
N LEU A 198 15.79 17.68 4.51
CA LEU A 198 16.88 16.71 4.41
C LEU A 198 18.10 17.12 5.22
N SER A 199 18.74 16.16 5.87
CA SER A 199 20.10 16.33 6.37
C SER A 199 21.12 16.39 5.22
N ASP A 200 22.37 16.79 5.51
CA ASP A 200 23.43 16.74 4.50
C ASP A 200 23.75 15.31 4.02
N LEU A 201 23.57 14.31 4.89
CA LEU A 201 23.66 12.91 4.49
C LEU A 201 22.46 12.51 3.61
N GLY A 202 21.23 12.97 3.95
CA GLY A 202 20.04 12.74 3.13
C GLY A 202 20.18 13.26 1.71
N LYS A 203 20.77 14.44 1.53
CA LYS A 203 21.07 14.99 0.19
C LYS A 203 22.05 14.12 -0.60
N GLN A 204 23.08 13.56 0.06
CA GLN A 204 24.01 12.61 -0.57
C GLN A 204 23.32 11.31 -0.94
N VAL A 205 22.39 10.83 -0.10
CA VAL A 205 21.59 9.63 -0.38
C VAL A 205 20.70 9.83 -1.59
N VAL A 206 20.04 10.98 -1.74
CA VAL A 206 19.26 11.33 -2.95
C VAL A 206 20.13 11.24 -4.21
N ALA A 207 21.34 11.83 -4.17
CA ALA A 207 22.27 11.76 -5.29
C ALA A 207 22.71 10.31 -5.60
N GLU A 208 23.00 9.52 -4.58
CA GLU A 208 23.40 8.13 -4.72
C GLU A 208 22.26 7.25 -5.25
N MET A 209 21.01 7.49 -4.81
CA MET A 209 19.83 6.80 -5.33
C MET A 209 19.66 7.06 -6.83
N ASN A 210 19.79 8.31 -7.28
CA ASN A 210 19.79 8.62 -8.73
C ASN A 210 20.94 7.91 -9.47
N ARG A 211 22.15 7.90 -8.87
CA ARG A 211 23.32 7.27 -9.48
C ARG A 211 23.13 5.75 -9.67
N VAL A 212 22.49 5.05 -8.72
CA VAL A 212 22.30 3.60 -8.82
C VAL A 212 21.03 3.19 -9.55
N GLY A 213 20.09 4.11 -9.79
CA GLY A 213 18.80 3.81 -10.43
C GLY A 213 17.72 3.33 -9.45
N MET A 214 17.73 3.84 -8.21
CA MET A 214 16.72 3.57 -7.19
C MET A 214 15.72 4.74 -7.11
N MET A 215 14.42 4.46 -7.25
CA MET A 215 13.37 5.48 -7.12
C MET A 215 13.34 6.06 -5.70
N ILE A 216 13.17 7.39 -5.60
CA ILE A 216 13.02 8.10 -4.34
C ILE A 216 11.54 8.08 -3.95
N ASP A 217 11.24 7.60 -2.74
CA ASP A 217 9.87 7.54 -2.20
C ASP A 217 9.64 8.64 -1.16
N VAL A 218 8.55 9.41 -1.34
CA VAL A 218 8.16 10.52 -0.48
C VAL A 218 6.96 10.24 0.42
N SER A 219 6.54 8.98 0.54
CA SER A 219 5.33 8.64 1.28
C SER A 219 5.37 8.99 2.76
N HIS A 220 6.52 8.98 3.43
CA HIS A 220 6.67 9.33 4.84
C HIS A 220 7.47 10.60 5.15
N PRO A 221 8.40 11.03 4.30
CA PRO A 221 9.09 12.30 4.49
C PRO A 221 8.16 13.49 4.68
N SER A 222 8.65 14.51 5.37
CA SER A 222 7.92 15.77 5.55
C SER A 222 7.73 16.51 4.22
N LYS A 223 6.75 17.41 4.16
CA LYS A 223 6.52 18.24 2.95
C LYS A 223 7.78 18.98 2.51
N GLU A 224 8.55 19.55 3.46
CA GLU A 224 9.79 20.24 3.13
C GLU A 224 10.89 19.28 2.64
N ALA A 225 10.97 18.07 3.21
CA ALA A 225 11.88 17.04 2.71
C ALA A 225 11.52 16.62 1.27
N MET A 226 10.23 16.41 0.98
CA MET A 226 9.74 16.13 -0.37
C MET A 226 10.13 17.22 -1.36
N ARG A 227 9.94 18.51 -1.01
CA ARG A 227 10.34 19.64 -1.86
C ARG A 227 11.82 19.58 -2.20
N GLN A 228 12.66 19.37 -1.18
CA GLN A 228 14.11 19.27 -1.37
C GLN A 228 14.52 18.02 -2.18
N MET A 229 13.81 16.88 -2.02
CA MET A 229 14.04 15.68 -2.84
C MET A 229 13.75 15.95 -4.31
N ILE A 230 12.65 16.63 -4.63
CA ILE A 230 12.29 17.00 -6.00
C ILE A 230 13.32 17.95 -6.60
N GLU A 231 13.77 18.96 -5.85
CA GLU A 231 14.78 19.91 -6.32
C GLU A 231 16.15 19.26 -6.61
N LEU A 232 16.50 18.24 -5.84
CA LEU A 232 17.79 17.54 -5.95
C LEU A 232 17.77 16.37 -6.93
N SER A 233 16.63 15.71 -7.07
CA SER A 233 16.52 14.55 -7.94
C SER A 233 16.74 14.89 -9.40
N LYS A 234 17.42 14.00 -10.12
CA LYS A 234 17.59 14.06 -11.58
C LYS A 234 16.53 13.24 -12.32
N ALA A 235 15.74 12.47 -11.58
CA ALA A 235 14.75 11.53 -12.09
C ALA A 235 13.39 11.79 -11.43
N PRO A 236 12.29 11.33 -12.04
CA PRO A 236 10.99 11.34 -11.40
C PRO A 236 11.01 10.58 -10.07
N ILE A 237 10.17 11.02 -9.12
CA ILE A 237 10.05 10.40 -7.79
C ILE A 237 8.70 9.73 -7.62
N ILE A 238 8.52 8.93 -6.57
CA ILE A 238 7.26 8.27 -6.27
C ILE A 238 6.74 8.63 -4.87
N ALA A 239 5.43 8.57 -4.70
CA ALA A 239 4.81 8.33 -3.40
C ALA A 239 4.27 6.91 -3.43
N SER A 240 4.97 5.97 -2.78
CA SER A 240 4.68 4.53 -2.88
C SER A 240 3.33 4.14 -2.27
N HIS A 241 2.82 4.91 -1.29
CA HIS A 241 1.55 4.68 -0.61
C HIS A 241 1.05 5.95 0.07
N SER A 242 0.38 6.84 -0.68
CA SER A 242 -0.20 8.11 -0.19
C SER A 242 -1.51 8.39 -0.90
N SER A 243 -2.35 9.25 -0.32
CA SER A 243 -3.65 9.62 -0.89
C SER A 243 -3.82 11.16 -0.95
N ALA A 244 -5.01 11.66 -1.30
CA ALA A 244 -5.28 13.08 -1.44
C ALA A 244 -5.68 13.73 -0.10
N ARG A 245 -4.94 14.74 0.36
CA ARG A 245 -5.22 15.45 1.61
C ARG A 245 -6.50 16.26 1.57
N ALA A 246 -6.90 16.73 0.41
CA ALA A 246 -8.16 17.47 0.23
C ALA A 246 -9.40 16.63 0.56
N LEU A 247 -9.36 15.30 0.35
CA LEU A 247 -10.46 14.39 0.68
C LEU A 247 -10.37 13.88 2.12
N CYS A 248 -9.17 13.67 2.65
CA CYS A 248 -8.95 13.22 4.01
C CYS A 248 -7.72 13.93 4.58
N ASN A 249 -7.93 14.89 5.50
CA ASN A 249 -6.86 15.72 6.05
C ASN A 249 -5.99 14.94 7.03
N HIS A 250 -5.08 14.16 6.49
CA HIS A 250 -4.09 13.39 7.23
C HIS A 250 -2.68 13.73 6.75
N SER A 251 -1.68 13.78 7.65
CA SER A 251 -0.29 14.14 7.30
C SER A 251 0.42 13.16 6.36
N ARG A 252 -0.15 11.96 6.17
CA ARG A 252 0.33 10.97 5.20
C ARG A 252 -0.19 11.21 3.78
N ASN A 253 -1.20 12.06 3.63
CA ASN A 253 -1.78 12.44 2.34
C ASN A 253 -1.11 13.68 1.79
N LEU A 254 -0.99 13.74 0.46
CA LEU A 254 -0.41 14.87 -0.25
C LEU A 254 -1.45 15.97 -0.45
N ASP A 255 -1.07 17.22 -0.16
CA ASP A 255 -1.88 18.40 -0.47
C ASP A 255 -1.73 18.78 -1.95
N ASP A 256 -2.60 19.71 -2.42
CA ASP A 256 -2.67 20.09 -3.84
C ASP A 256 -1.34 20.66 -4.36
N GLU A 257 -0.57 21.37 -3.54
CA GLU A 257 0.75 21.89 -3.91
C GLU A 257 1.77 20.74 -4.08
N GLN A 258 1.73 19.72 -3.20
CA GLN A 258 2.57 18.53 -3.35
C GLN A 258 2.18 17.71 -4.59
N LEU A 259 0.89 17.64 -4.92
CA LEU A 259 0.41 16.99 -6.14
C LEU A 259 0.90 17.73 -7.41
N GLU A 260 0.90 19.07 -7.39
CA GLU A 260 1.46 19.86 -8.48
C GLU A 260 2.96 19.59 -8.66
N TRP A 261 3.73 19.54 -7.57
CA TRP A 261 5.15 19.19 -7.62
C TRP A 261 5.40 17.78 -8.19
N MET A 262 4.57 16.79 -7.83
CA MET A 262 4.66 15.43 -8.38
C MET A 262 4.39 15.41 -9.88
N ASN A 263 3.37 16.14 -10.34
CA ASN A 263 3.03 16.25 -11.75
C ASN A 263 4.17 16.91 -12.54
N GLU A 264 4.68 18.06 -12.08
CA GLU A 264 5.80 18.77 -12.74
C GLU A 264 7.09 17.94 -12.79
N ASN A 265 7.34 17.13 -11.76
CA ASN A 265 8.50 16.22 -11.70
C ASN A 265 8.35 14.99 -12.60
N GLY A 266 7.16 14.69 -13.14
CA GLY A 266 6.88 13.47 -13.90
C GLY A 266 6.67 12.23 -13.02
N GLY A 267 6.53 12.41 -11.71
CA GLY A 267 6.40 11.34 -10.73
C GLY A 267 5.03 10.65 -10.72
N VAL A 268 4.84 9.72 -9.79
CA VAL A 268 3.60 8.96 -9.61
C VAL A 268 3.21 8.85 -8.15
N VAL A 269 1.92 9.03 -7.85
CA VAL A 269 1.32 8.82 -6.53
C VAL A 269 0.53 7.53 -6.54
N GLN A 270 0.98 6.54 -5.77
CA GLN A 270 0.27 5.29 -5.55
C GLN A 270 -0.76 5.51 -4.46
N THR A 271 -2.04 5.59 -4.85
CA THR A 271 -3.17 5.77 -3.92
C THR A 271 -3.20 4.61 -2.94
N VAL A 272 -3.24 4.90 -1.62
CA VAL A 272 -3.17 3.85 -0.60
C VAL A 272 -4.53 3.49 -0.02
N ALA A 273 -4.79 2.19 0.08
CA ALA A 273 -6.01 1.64 0.67
C ALA A 273 -5.93 1.55 2.21
N PHE A 274 -5.67 2.68 2.87
CA PHE A 274 -5.56 2.76 4.32
C PHE A 274 -6.75 3.53 4.91
N THR A 275 -7.53 2.88 5.76
CA THR A 275 -8.85 3.38 6.21
C THR A 275 -8.83 4.81 6.77
N SER A 276 -7.83 5.15 7.61
CA SER A 276 -7.73 6.49 8.23
C SER A 276 -7.21 7.57 7.27
N TYR A 277 -6.75 7.20 6.06
CA TYR A 277 -6.24 8.14 5.05
C TYR A 277 -7.26 8.40 3.93
N LEU A 278 -8.37 7.64 3.92
CA LEU A 278 -9.37 7.73 2.85
C LEU A 278 -10.66 8.45 3.28
N ASN A 279 -11.16 8.18 4.49
CA ASN A 279 -12.41 8.79 4.94
C ASN A 279 -12.44 8.89 6.46
N THR A 280 -12.14 10.09 6.97
CA THR A 280 -12.07 10.36 8.41
C THR A 280 -13.41 10.08 9.12
N GLU A 281 -14.52 10.52 8.54
CA GLU A 281 -15.85 10.38 9.17
C GLU A 281 -16.25 8.91 9.34
N LYS A 282 -16.17 8.11 8.27
CA LYS A 282 -16.45 6.66 8.34
C LYS A 282 -15.49 5.95 9.29
N PHE A 283 -14.20 6.29 9.23
CA PHE A 283 -13.16 5.68 10.07
C PHE A 283 -13.41 5.97 11.55
N GLU A 284 -13.60 7.23 11.94
CA GLU A 284 -13.78 7.63 13.33
C GLU A 284 -15.07 7.06 13.93
N ALA A 285 -16.20 7.18 13.23
CA ALA A 285 -17.48 6.65 13.69
C ALA A 285 -17.42 5.13 13.92
N ARG A 286 -16.81 4.40 12.98
CA ARG A 286 -16.66 2.95 13.11
C ARG A 286 -15.65 2.58 14.19
N ASN A 287 -14.52 3.29 14.26
CA ASN A 287 -13.47 3.03 15.23
C ASN A 287 -13.95 3.28 16.66
N GLU A 288 -14.70 4.35 16.93
CA GLU A 288 -15.31 4.62 18.24
C GLU A 288 -16.22 3.48 18.69
N THR A 289 -17.07 2.98 17.77
CA THR A 289 -17.96 1.85 18.08
C THR A 289 -17.18 0.58 18.37
N LEU A 290 -16.13 0.28 17.58
CA LEU A 290 -15.30 -0.91 17.77
C LEU A 290 -14.37 -0.79 18.98
N GLN A 291 -13.94 0.42 19.34
CA GLN A 291 -13.06 0.65 20.49
C GLN A 291 -13.72 0.20 21.79
N LYS A 292 -14.98 0.50 21.99
CA LYS A 292 -15.76 0.04 23.16
C LYS A 292 -15.78 -1.50 23.25
N ILE A 293 -15.84 -2.17 22.10
CA ILE A 293 -15.80 -3.64 22.05
C ILE A 293 -14.41 -4.16 22.34
N ARG A 294 -13.36 -3.51 21.82
CA ARG A 294 -11.96 -3.89 22.09
C ARG A 294 -11.67 -3.82 23.58
N GLU A 295 -12.05 -2.74 24.24
CA GLU A 295 -11.89 -2.54 25.67
C GLU A 295 -12.61 -3.63 26.47
N GLN A 296 -13.89 -3.90 26.18
CA GLN A 296 -14.66 -4.96 26.83
C GLN A 296 -14.03 -6.35 26.65
N VAL A 297 -13.50 -6.66 25.48
CA VAL A 297 -12.85 -7.95 25.22
C VAL A 297 -11.53 -8.05 25.98
N MET A 298 -10.69 -7.01 25.93
CA MET A 298 -9.40 -6.99 26.64
C MET A 298 -9.60 -7.07 28.16
N ASP A 299 -10.58 -6.36 28.71
CA ASP A 299 -10.95 -6.47 30.13
C ASP A 299 -11.37 -7.89 30.48
N SER A 300 -12.18 -8.53 29.65
CA SER A 300 -12.60 -9.93 29.85
C SER A 300 -11.44 -10.94 29.80
N LEU A 301 -10.35 -10.59 29.15
CA LEU A 301 -9.10 -11.36 29.10
C LEU A 301 -8.14 -11.01 30.25
N GLY A 302 -8.56 -10.13 31.17
CA GLY A 302 -7.74 -9.68 32.30
C GLY A 302 -6.55 -8.79 31.90
N THR A 303 -6.60 -8.18 30.74
CA THR A 303 -5.52 -7.33 30.20
C THR A 303 -6.15 -6.06 29.61
N PRO A 304 -6.34 -5.00 30.41
CA PRO A 304 -6.95 -3.76 29.93
C PRO A 304 -6.14 -3.14 28.80
N MET A 305 -6.83 -2.44 27.88
CA MET A 305 -6.19 -1.65 26.84
C MET A 305 -5.36 -0.54 27.49
N VAL A 306 -4.12 -0.39 27.04
CA VAL A 306 -3.22 0.67 27.46
C VAL A 306 -2.64 1.38 26.24
N GLU A 307 -2.20 2.61 26.44
CA GLU A 307 -1.52 3.38 25.39
C GLU A 307 -0.24 2.67 24.94
N ARG A 308 0.09 2.81 23.64
CA ARG A 308 1.26 2.15 23.05
C ARG A 308 2.58 2.46 23.80
N SER A 309 2.70 3.68 24.31
CA SER A 309 3.85 4.12 25.12
C SER A 309 3.95 3.36 26.45
N GLU A 310 2.83 2.94 27.02
CA GLU A 310 2.80 2.15 28.27
C GLU A 310 3.12 0.68 28.02
N VAL A 311 2.76 0.12 26.86
CA VAL A 311 3.10 -1.26 26.48
C VAL A 311 4.64 -1.46 26.47
N SER A 312 5.40 -0.46 26.06
CA SER A 312 6.87 -0.53 26.04
C SER A 312 7.49 -0.61 27.43
N LYS A 313 6.78 -0.17 28.48
CA LYS A 313 7.21 -0.19 29.89
C LYS A 313 6.89 -1.51 30.62
N LEU A 314 6.06 -2.37 30.01
CA LEU A 314 5.75 -3.68 30.56
C LEU A 314 6.97 -4.59 30.59
N SER A 315 7.03 -5.49 31.57
CA SER A 315 8.01 -6.59 31.56
C SER A 315 7.82 -7.49 30.30
N ASP A 316 8.83 -8.26 29.94
CA ASP A 316 8.79 -9.11 28.76
C ASP A 316 7.64 -10.13 28.80
N SER A 317 7.34 -10.68 29.99
CA SER A 317 6.22 -11.62 30.20
C SER A 317 4.86 -10.93 30.06
N GLU A 318 4.69 -9.74 30.67
CA GLU A 318 3.46 -8.96 30.58
C GLU A 318 3.21 -8.48 29.15
N ARG A 319 4.26 -8.04 28.46
CA ARG A 319 4.18 -7.61 27.05
C ARG A 319 3.81 -8.76 26.13
N THR A 320 4.36 -9.97 26.35
CA THR A 320 3.98 -11.17 25.61
C THR A 320 2.50 -11.49 25.80
N LEU A 321 2.03 -11.52 27.06
CA LEU A 321 0.62 -11.74 27.38
C LEU A 321 -0.30 -10.68 26.77
N TYR A 322 0.12 -9.41 26.83
CA TYR A 322 -0.63 -8.29 26.23
C TYR A 322 -0.83 -8.51 24.72
N TYR A 323 0.23 -8.82 23.98
CA TYR A 323 0.13 -9.05 22.55
C TYR A 323 -0.65 -10.31 22.18
N ASP A 324 -0.59 -11.38 22.97
CA ASP A 324 -1.40 -12.58 22.76
C ASP A 324 -2.89 -12.28 22.95
N ASN A 325 -3.25 -11.56 24.02
CA ASN A 325 -4.61 -11.13 24.27
C ASN A 325 -5.09 -10.11 23.23
N TYR A 326 -4.21 -9.23 22.77
CA TYR A 326 -4.52 -8.28 21.69
C TYR A 326 -4.83 -8.99 20.37
N ARG A 327 -4.11 -10.05 20.00
CA ARG A 327 -4.43 -10.87 18.82
C ARG A 327 -5.79 -11.57 18.99
N THR A 328 -6.04 -12.13 20.15
CA THR A 328 -7.35 -12.74 20.48
C THR A 328 -8.47 -11.71 20.37
N MET A 329 -8.28 -10.52 20.92
CA MET A 329 -9.23 -9.40 20.85
C MET A 329 -9.52 -9.05 19.38
N ARG A 330 -8.51 -8.87 18.53
CA ARG A 330 -8.71 -8.56 17.10
C ARG A 330 -9.61 -9.59 16.42
N THR A 331 -9.39 -10.88 16.67
CA THR A 331 -10.19 -11.97 16.11
C THR A 331 -11.65 -11.91 16.59
N VAL A 332 -11.86 -11.68 17.88
CA VAL A 332 -13.21 -11.56 18.47
C VAL A 332 -13.94 -10.34 17.92
N VAL A 333 -13.26 -9.20 17.83
CA VAL A 333 -13.84 -7.95 17.29
C VAL A 333 -14.21 -8.12 15.83
N LYS A 334 -13.32 -8.69 14.99
CA LYS A 334 -13.60 -8.98 13.57
C LYS A 334 -14.85 -9.87 13.43
N LYS A 335 -15.00 -10.90 14.26
CA LYS A 335 -16.18 -11.77 14.25
C LYS A 335 -17.45 -11.05 14.70
N LYS A 336 -17.39 -10.26 15.76
CA LYS A 336 -18.53 -9.46 16.24
C LYS A 336 -18.95 -8.41 15.21
N ALA A 337 -17.99 -7.70 14.60
CA ALA A 337 -18.27 -6.68 13.60
C ALA A 337 -19.10 -7.23 12.42
N LYS A 338 -18.85 -8.46 11.97
CA LYS A 338 -19.62 -9.10 10.89
C LYS A 338 -21.11 -9.32 11.20
N THR A 339 -21.48 -9.37 12.48
CA THR A 339 -22.86 -9.66 12.92
C THR A 339 -23.60 -8.45 13.51
N MET A 340 -22.92 -7.32 13.65
CA MET A 340 -23.51 -6.09 14.22
C MET A 340 -24.41 -5.40 13.19
N LYS A 341 -25.68 -5.20 13.54
CA LYS A 341 -26.67 -4.53 12.67
C LYS A 341 -26.49 -3.01 12.56
N ASN A 342 -25.90 -2.38 13.58
CA ASN A 342 -25.79 -0.92 13.69
C ASN A 342 -24.32 -0.46 13.70
N LEU A 343 -23.42 -1.24 13.12
CA LEU A 343 -22.04 -0.81 12.97
C LEU A 343 -21.98 0.27 11.87
N PRO A 344 -21.35 1.42 12.11
CA PRO A 344 -21.15 2.43 11.07
C PRO A 344 -20.48 1.84 9.83
N PRO A 345 -20.77 2.35 8.62
CA PRO A 345 -20.21 1.83 7.39
C PRO A 345 -18.67 1.81 7.45
N ALA A 346 -18.07 0.82 6.84
CA ALA A 346 -16.62 0.74 6.69
C ALA A 346 -16.17 1.73 5.62
N VAL A 347 -14.90 2.13 5.69
CA VAL A 347 -14.20 2.69 4.53
C VAL A 347 -14.03 1.57 3.51
N ASP A 348 -14.39 1.81 2.26
CA ASP A 348 -14.55 0.79 1.23
C ASP A 348 -13.83 1.16 -0.10
N VAL A 349 -13.90 0.25 -1.07
CA VAL A 349 -13.31 0.45 -2.40
C VAL A 349 -13.84 1.70 -3.09
N THR A 350 -15.08 2.13 -2.79
CA THR A 350 -15.64 3.37 -3.35
C THR A 350 -14.91 4.60 -2.81
N ASP A 351 -14.62 4.64 -1.49
CA ASP A 351 -13.82 5.72 -0.90
C ASP A 351 -12.40 5.75 -1.50
N PHE A 352 -11.81 4.57 -1.72
CA PHE A 352 -10.49 4.45 -2.33
C PHE A 352 -10.46 5.01 -3.75
N VAL A 353 -11.40 4.62 -4.60
CA VAL A 353 -11.46 5.12 -5.98
C VAL A 353 -11.83 6.61 -6.04
N ASN A 354 -12.54 7.17 -5.04
CA ASN A 354 -12.73 8.62 -4.95
C ASN A 354 -11.39 9.37 -4.86
N HIS A 355 -10.39 8.82 -4.14
CA HIS A 355 -9.04 9.38 -4.11
C HIS A 355 -8.33 9.24 -5.46
N ILE A 356 -8.48 8.11 -6.15
CA ILE A 356 -7.95 7.94 -7.52
C ILE A 356 -8.55 8.99 -8.45
N ASP A 357 -9.89 9.15 -8.46
CA ASP A 357 -10.58 10.15 -9.28
C ASP A 357 -10.04 11.57 -9.02
N TYR A 358 -9.86 11.93 -7.75
CA TYR A 358 -9.31 13.24 -7.36
C TYR A 358 -7.87 13.43 -7.85
N LEU A 359 -7.01 12.44 -7.63
CA LEU A 359 -5.62 12.48 -8.07
C LEU A 359 -5.52 12.57 -9.61
N VAL A 360 -6.34 11.81 -10.33
CA VAL A 360 -6.41 11.88 -11.80
C VAL A 360 -6.90 13.25 -12.27
N GLU A 361 -7.90 13.84 -11.60
CA GLU A 361 -8.36 15.20 -11.92
C GLU A 361 -7.25 16.25 -11.73
N LYS A 362 -6.42 16.10 -10.69
CA LYS A 362 -5.36 17.05 -10.34
C LYS A 362 -4.07 16.89 -11.14
N MET A 363 -3.67 15.67 -11.41
CA MET A 363 -2.35 15.35 -11.96
C MET A 363 -2.40 14.73 -13.36
N GLY A 364 -3.58 14.29 -13.82
CA GLY A 364 -3.71 13.45 -15.01
C GLY A 364 -3.47 11.97 -14.74
N ILE A 365 -3.94 11.14 -15.67
CA ILE A 365 -3.93 9.67 -15.55
C ILE A 365 -2.51 9.09 -15.45
N ASP A 366 -1.53 9.74 -16.06
CA ASP A 366 -0.13 9.25 -16.14
C ASP A 366 0.64 9.31 -14.80
N HIS A 367 0.05 9.95 -13.77
CA HIS A 367 0.70 10.25 -12.50
C HIS A 367 0.06 9.55 -11.29
N VAL A 368 -0.86 8.63 -11.52
CA VAL A 368 -1.63 7.96 -10.44
C VAL A 368 -1.47 6.45 -10.53
N GLY A 369 -1.43 5.79 -9.37
CA GLY A 369 -1.37 4.34 -9.28
C GLY A 369 -2.07 3.80 -8.02
N ILE A 370 -1.80 2.55 -7.70
CA ILE A 370 -2.53 1.74 -6.72
C ILE A 370 -1.58 1.10 -5.71
N SER A 371 -1.95 1.18 -4.43
CA SER A 371 -1.23 0.57 -3.31
C SER A 371 -2.20 0.09 -2.25
N SER A 372 -1.94 -1.05 -1.63
CA SER A 372 -2.78 -1.58 -0.56
C SER A 372 -2.31 -1.25 0.84
N ASP A 373 -1.00 -1.20 1.05
CA ASP A 373 -0.35 -1.24 2.37
C ASP A 373 -0.73 -2.52 3.17
N PHE A 374 -0.86 -3.66 2.46
CA PHE A 374 -1.18 -4.94 3.08
C PHE A 374 -0.09 -5.36 4.07
N ASP A 375 -0.55 -5.92 5.19
CA ASP A 375 0.27 -6.31 6.35
C ASP A 375 1.04 -5.15 7.04
N GLY A 376 1.04 -3.92 6.48
CA GLY A 376 1.53 -2.68 7.08
C GLY A 376 0.47 -1.89 7.86
N GLY A 377 -0.80 -2.17 7.60
CA GLY A 377 -1.94 -1.54 8.27
C GLY A 377 -3.07 -1.19 7.34
N GLY A 378 -2.88 -1.36 6.05
CA GLY A 378 -3.86 -1.15 5.01
C GLY A 378 -4.93 -2.24 4.92
N GLY A 379 -5.73 -2.14 3.88
CA GLY A 379 -6.90 -2.97 3.66
C GLY A 379 -8.20 -2.28 4.07
N ILE A 380 -9.18 -2.34 3.19
CA ILE A 380 -10.49 -1.68 3.28
C ILE A 380 -11.61 -2.69 3.01
N ASP A 381 -12.85 -2.30 3.21
CA ASP A 381 -13.99 -3.18 2.88
C ASP A 381 -14.08 -3.36 1.36
N GLY A 382 -14.13 -4.60 0.92
CA GLY A 382 -14.07 -4.98 -0.50
C GLY A 382 -12.67 -5.08 -1.09
N TRP A 383 -11.61 -4.71 -0.35
CA TRP A 383 -10.22 -5.02 -0.67
C TRP A 383 -9.42 -5.18 0.63
N SER A 384 -9.80 -6.20 1.41
CA SER A 384 -9.24 -6.48 2.74
C SER A 384 -7.97 -7.34 2.70
N ASP A 385 -7.73 -8.01 1.59
CA ASP A 385 -6.52 -8.76 1.28
C ASP A 385 -6.38 -8.99 -0.25
N ALA A 386 -5.29 -9.59 -0.68
CA ALA A 386 -4.98 -9.76 -2.10
C ALA A 386 -6.00 -10.62 -2.87
N SER A 387 -6.83 -11.43 -2.20
CA SER A 387 -7.88 -12.22 -2.87
C SER A 387 -9.05 -11.37 -3.40
N GLU A 388 -9.17 -10.13 -2.93
CA GLU A 388 -10.23 -9.20 -3.32
C GLU A 388 -9.77 -8.13 -4.36
N THR A 389 -8.56 -8.26 -4.91
CA THR A 389 -7.94 -7.28 -5.84
C THR A 389 -8.84 -6.94 -7.04
N PHE A 390 -9.58 -7.93 -7.57
CA PHE A 390 -10.54 -7.72 -8.64
C PHE A 390 -11.56 -6.61 -8.36
N ASN A 391 -11.95 -6.38 -7.12
CA ASN A 391 -12.96 -5.39 -6.76
C ASN A 391 -12.53 -3.96 -7.09
N VAL A 392 -11.23 -3.67 -7.04
CA VAL A 392 -10.68 -2.37 -7.44
C VAL A 392 -10.87 -2.16 -8.94
N THR A 393 -10.51 -3.13 -9.77
CA THR A 393 -10.76 -3.08 -11.23
C THR A 393 -12.24 -2.93 -11.54
N LEU A 394 -13.10 -3.66 -10.84
CA LEU A 394 -14.55 -3.57 -11.02
C LEU A 394 -15.07 -2.15 -10.73
N GLU A 395 -14.58 -1.50 -9.67
CA GLU A 395 -14.99 -0.14 -9.33
C GLU A 395 -14.46 0.87 -10.37
N LEU A 396 -13.23 0.74 -10.84
CA LEU A 396 -12.67 1.57 -11.92
C LEU A 396 -13.51 1.45 -13.20
N VAL A 397 -13.92 0.24 -13.59
CA VAL A 397 -14.81 0.02 -14.76
C VAL A 397 -16.18 0.65 -14.56
N LYS A 398 -16.75 0.61 -13.34
CA LYS A 398 -18.01 1.32 -13.01
C LYS A 398 -17.88 2.82 -13.12
N ARG A 399 -16.72 3.40 -12.82
CA ARG A 399 -16.42 4.84 -12.99
C ARG A 399 -16.18 5.24 -14.43
N GLY A 400 -16.08 4.27 -15.34
CA GLY A 400 -15.92 4.51 -16.77
C GLY A 400 -14.49 4.56 -17.28
N TYR A 401 -13.50 4.20 -16.42
CA TYR A 401 -12.13 4.07 -16.88
C TYR A 401 -12.01 3.06 -18.01
N THR A 402 -11.23 3.40 -19.01
CA THR A 402 -10.91 2.52 -20.15
C THR A 402 -9.92 1.45 -19.73
N GLU A 403 -9.74 0.40 -20.55
CA GLU A 403 -8.75 -0.64 -20.30
C GLU A 403 -7.31 -0.08 -20.24
N ASP A 404 -6.99 0.86 -21.12
CA ASP A 404 -5.68 1.50 -21.16
C ASP A 404 -5.41 2.33 -19.89
N GLU A 405 -6.39 3.10 -19.42
CA GLU A 405 -6.28 3.85 -18.16
C GLU A 405 -6.16 2.92 -16.96
N ILE A 406 -6.88 1.81 -16.92
CA ILE A 406 -6.78 0.80 -15.87
C ILE A 406 -5.40 0.14 -15.88
N ALA A 407 -4.84 -0.14 -17.04
CA ALA A 407 -3.49 -0.66 -17.18
C ALA A 407 -2.44 0.34 -16.69
N GLN A 408 -2.62 1.64 -16.96
CA GLN A 408 -1.77 2.72 -16.45
C GLN A 408 -1.82 2.79 -14.92
N LEU A 409 -3.02 2.83 -14.33
CA LEU A 409 -3.23 2.90 -12.88
C LEU A 409 -2.63 1.68 -12.14
N TRP A 410 -2.80 0.47 -12.67
CA TRP A 410 -2.28 -0.73 -12.02
C TRP A 410 -0.75 -0.82 -12.09
N SER A 411 -0.15 -0.67 -13.23
CA SER A 411 1.29 -0.91 -13.37
C SER A 411 2.00 0.08 -14.29
N GLY A 412 1.34 0.54 -15.34
CA GLY A 412 1.98 1.28 -16.42
C GLY A 412 2.74 2.51 -15.93
N ASN A 413 2.12 3.31 -15.06
CA ASN A 413 2.70 4.55 -14.58
C ASN A 413 3.92 4.34 -13.67
N LEU A 414 3.88 3.36 -12.76
CA LEU A 414 5.01 3.05 -11.89
C LEU A 414 6.17 2.46 -12.68
N LEU A 415 5.89 1.53 -13.61
CA LEU A 415 6.91 0.91 -14.44
C LEU A 415 7.57 1.92 -15.37
N ARG A 416 6.83 2.93 -15.89
CA ARG A 416 7.40 4.08 -16.61
C ARG A 416 8.40 4.83 -15.74
N VAL A 417 8.04 5.18 -14.51
CA VAL A 417 8.97 5.89 -13.61
C VAL A 417 10.19 5.04 -13.30
N LEU A 418 10.05 3.73 -13.11
CA LEU A 418 11.19 2.83 -12.91
C LEU A 418 12.13 2.85 -14.11
N ASP A 419 11.59 2.78 -15.34
CA ASP A 419 12.38 2.82 -16.58
C ASP A 419 13.13 4.15 -16.72
N GLU A 420 12.47 5.28 -16.46
CA GLU A 420 13.09 6.61 -16.51
C GLU A 420 14.22 6.77 -15.47
N VAL A 421 14.00 6.30 -14.23
CA VAL A 421 15.02 6.35 -13.18
C VAL A 421 16.24 5.49 -13.53
N GLN A 422 16.04 4.31 -14.11
CA GLN A 422 17.14 3.45 -14.55
C GLN A 422 17.89 4.04 -15.74
N ALA A 423 17.20 4.62 -16.72
CA ALA A 423 17.83 5.29 -17.86
C ALA A 423 18.69 6.49 -17.41
N ILE A 424 18.19 7.32 -16.50
CA ILE A 424 18.95 8.44 -15.93
C ILE A 424 20.18 7.96 -15.17
N SER A 425 20.07 6.83 -14.45
CA SER A 425 21.23 6.21 -13.79
C SER A 425 22.31 5.81 -14.78
N GLU A 426 21.96 5.24 -15.92
CA GLU A 426 22.91 4.88 -16.99
C GLU A 426 23.63 6.13 -17.55
N GLU A 427 22.89 7.22 -17.74
CA GLU A 427 23.46 8.51 -18.19
C GLU A 427 24.43 9.10 -17.16
N LEU A 428 24.10 9.01 -15.85
CA LEU A 428 24.95 9.54 -14.77
C LEU A 428 26.23 8.72 -14.54
N GLN A 429 26.28 7.49 -15.03
CA GLN A 429 27.44 6.59 -14.90
C GLN A 429 28.30 6.55 -16.17
N SER A 430 27.84 7.13 -17.29
CA SER A 430 28.58 7.21 -18.55
C SER A 430 29.58 8.39 -18.57
#